data_7b737e52774d5cc821a49bb1554eceb8
#
_entry.id   7b737e52774d5cc821a49bb1554eceb8
#
_cell.length_a   1.000
_cell.length_b   1.000
_cell.length_c   1.000
_cell.angle_alpha   90.00
_cell.angle_beta   90.00
_cell.angle_gamma   90.00
#
_symmetry.space_group_name_H-M   'P 1'
#
loop_
_entity.id
_entity.type
_entity.pdbx_description
1 polymer ?
#
loop_
_entity_poly.entity_id
_entity_poly.type
_entity_poly.pdbx_seq_one_letter_code
_entity_poly.pdbx_strand_id
1 'polypeptide(L)'
;VFGTGDFEEKKTNGNDGSNDNHNSSKSDIQPNNSEYLFYDGIVYGIYSGETVADFKNKSSAENVYKADGTLAKSGKLKTGFTAVIDSKTYVIAVCGDVTGEGNVNSKDVTLLQKYLCDNAELDGAYLKAADFNLDGEADNRDLVLISRQKN
;
A
#
# COMPACT_ATOMS: atom_id res chain seq x y z
N VAL A 1 -37.16 -13.32 15.97
CA VAL A 1 -36.97 -13.47 16.13
C VAL A 1 -36.89 -13.37 16.03
N PHE A 2 -37.11 -13.67 15.73
CA PHE A 2 -36.76 -13.74 15.83
C PHE A 2 -36.61 -13.64 16.01
N GLY A 3 -36.87 -13.08 15.73
CA GLY A 3 -36.51 -13.03 16.23
C GLY A 3 -36.13 -12.70 16.35
N THR A 4 -36.06 -12.55 16.11
CA THR A 4 -35.58 -12.37 16.40
C THR A 4 -35.03 -12.14 16.40
N GLY A 5 -35.15 -12.13 16.27
CA GLY A 5 -34.47 -11.99 16.61
C GLY A 5 -33.84 -11.73 16.31
N ASP A 6 -33.68 -11.65 16.13
CA ASP A 6 -33.01 -11.66 16.10
C ASP A 6 -32.63 -11.38 15.66
N PHE A 7 -32.60 -11.16 15.64
CA PHE A 7 -31.91 -11.02 15.52
C PHE A 7 -31.45 -10.58 15.41
N GLU A 8 -31.36 -10.09 15.18
CA GLU A 8 -30.65 -9.85 15.36
C GLU A 8 -30.18 -9.33 15.16
N GLU A 9 -30.28 -9.17 15.09
CA GLU A 9 -29.54 -8.91 15.16
C GLU A 9 -29.14 -8.37 15.04
N LYS A 10 -29.40 -8.17 15.15
CA LYS A 10 -28.73 -7.83 15.25
C LYS A 10 -28.31 -7.18 15.21
N LYS A 11 -28.41 -6.96 15.14
CA LYS A 11 -27.74 -6.57 15.27
C LYS A 11 -27.36 -5.95 15.24
N THR A 12 -27.36 -5.81 15.00
CA THR A 12 -26.69 -5.42 15.12
C THR A 12 -26.38 -4.81 15.06
N ASN A 13 -26.42 -4.61 15.02
CA ASN A 13 -25.83 -4.20 15.06
C ASN A 13 -25.58 -3.62 14.76
N GLY A 14 -25.82 -3.58 14.48
CA GLY A 14 -25.20 -3.24 14.43
C GLY A 14 -24.80 -2.84 13.96
N ASN A 15 -24.54 -2.63 13.83
CA ASN A 15 -23.85 -2.61 13.51
C ASN A 15 -23.65 -2.53 12.94
N ASP A 16 -23.76 -2.50 12.81
CA ASP A 16 -23.24 -2.76 12.34
C ASP A 16 -23.02 -2.49 11.74
N GLY A 17 -23.21 -2.27 11.61
CA GLY A 17 -22.61 -2.27 11.17
C GLY A 17 -22.23 -2.03 10.53
N SER A 18 -22.03 -1.89 10.31
CA SER A 18 -21.36 -2.09 9.73
C SER A 18 -21.03 -2.17 9.23
N ASN A 19 -20.78 -2.19 9.03
CA ASN A 19 -20.12 -2.61 8.55
C ASN A 19 -19.85 -3.00 8.07
N ASP A 20 -19.63 -3.02 7.82
CA ASP A 20 -19.15 -3.64 7.31
C ASP A 20 -18.89 -4.08 6.77
N ASN A 21 -18.69 -4.19 6.64
CA ASN A 21 -18.25 -4.70 6.07
C ASN A 21 -17.93 -5.06 5.59
N HIS A 22 -17.42 -5.30 5.40
CA HIS A 22 -16.83 -5.69 4.84
C HIS A 22 -16.31 -6.19 4.56
N ASN A 23 -16.02 -6.51 4.31
CA ASN A 23 -15.28 -7.05 4.16
C ASN A 23 -14.21 -7.30 3.85
N SER A 24 -13.74 -7.23 3.69
CA SER A 24 -12.55 -7.75 3.16
C SER A 24 -11.66 -8.35 4.20
N SER A 25 -11.50 -9.59 4.09
CA SER A 25 -10.84 -10.37 5.11
C SER A 25 -9.33 -10.15 5.15
N LYS A 26 -8.73 -9.60 4.11
CA LYS A 26 -7.29 -9.42 4.05
C LYS A 26 -6.81 -8.03 4.44
N SER A 27 -7.71 -7.12 4.68
CA SER A 27 -7.31 -5.78 5.10
C SER A 27 -6.70 -5.82 6.49
N ASP A 28 -5.53 -5.26 6.63
CA ASP A 28 -4.89 -5.17 7.93
C ASP A 28 -5.53 -4.06 8.74
N ILE A 29 -5.52 -4.23 10.06
CA ILE A 29 -5.95 -3.18 10.95
C ILE A 29 -4.92 -2.06 10.86
N GLN A 30 -5.39 -0.84 10.63
CA GLN A 30 -4.49 0.30 10.51
C GLN A 30 -3.91 0.68 11.87
N PRO A 31 -2.60 0.67 11.99
CA PRO A 31 -2.00 1.03 13.26
C PRO A 31 -1.99 2.54 13.46
N ASN A 32 -2.30 2.95 14.68
CA ASN A 32 -2.05 4.32 15.15
C ASN A 32 -2.60 5.45 14.28
N ASN A 33 -3.77 5.26 13.67
CA ASN A 33 -4.39 6.29 12.82
C ASN A 33 -3.46 6.78 11.72
N SER A 34 -2.68 5.87 11.17
CA SER A 34 -1.75 6.20 10.12
C SER A 34 -2.48 6.78 8.89
N GLU A 35 -1.82 7.70 8.21
CA GLU A 35 -2.32 8.25 6.96
C GLU A 35 -2.21 7.26 5.80
N TYR A 36 -1.51 6.16 6.00
CA TYR A 36 -1.23 5.19 4.94
C TYR A 36 -2.23 4.06 4.96
N LEU A 37 -2.26 3.32 3.88
CA LEU A 37 -3.14 2.17 3.73
C LEU A 37 -2.35 0.89 3.97
N PHE A 38 -3.03 -0.13 4.49
CA PHE A 38 -2.40 -1.42 4.80
C PHE A 38 -3.23 -2.54 4.23
N TYR A 39 -2.58 -3.49 3.60
CA TYR A 39 -3.24 -4.66 3.04
C TYR A 39 -2.24 -5.79 2.87
N ASP A 40 -2.55 -6.94 3.45
CA ASP A 40 -1.77 -8.17 3.26
C ASP A 40 -0.28 -7.98 3.49
N GLY A 41 0.09 -7.28 4.57
CA GLY A 41 1.47 -7.07 4.93
C GLY A 41 2.18 -5.99 4.14
N ILE A 42 1.44 -5.18 3.41
CA ILE A 42 2.00 -4.10 2.60
C ILE A 42 1.45 -2.77 3.08
N VAL A 43 2.32 -1.78 3.26
CA VAL A 43 1.90 -0.41 3.53
C VAL A 43 2.05 0.36 2.22
N TYR A 44 0.99 1.04 1.82
CA TYR A 44 0.95 1.73 0.54
C TYR A 44 0.18 3.05 0.65
N GLY A 45 -0.01 3.76 -0.46
CA GLY A 45 -0.57 5.10 -0.41
C GLY A 45 0.51 6.14 -0.10
N ILE A 46 1.77 5.79 -0.33
CA ILE A 46 2.92 6.65 -0.08
C ILE A 46 3.36 7.21 -1.43
N TYR A 47 3.54 8.53 -1.50
CA TYR A 47 3.90 9.16 -2.76
C TYR A 47 5.40 9.37 -2.88
N SER A 48 5.87 9.41 -4.12
CA SER A 48 7.29 9.59 -4.41
C SER A 48 7.82 10.87 -3.77
N GLY A 49 9.01 10.79 -3.21
CA GLY A 49 9.63 11.92 -2.52
C GLY A 49 9.52 11.85 -1.01
N GLU A 50 8.65 11.01 -0.48
CA GLU A 50 8.54 10.85 0.96
C GLU A 50 9.82 10.27 1.52
N THR A 51 10.29 10.84 2.63
CA THR A 51 11.55 10.38 3.24
C THR A 51 11.29 9.39 4.36
N VAL A 52 12.36 8.69 4.75
CA VAL A 52 12.29 7.78 5.90
C VAL A 52 11.81 8.53 7.15
N ALA A 53 12.31 9.76 7.37
CA ALA A 53 11.92 10.54 8.53
C ALA A 53 10.43 10.90 8.50
N ASP A 54 9.93 11.35 7.34
CA ASP A 54 8.52 11.70 7.21
C ASP A 54 7.64 10.50 7.46
N PHE A 55 8.00 9.37 6.89
CA PHE A 55 7.23 8.15 7.04
C PHE A 55 7.20 7.71 8.52
N LYS A 56 8.33 7.75 9.20
CA LYS A 56 8.38 7.35 10.60
C LYS A 56 7.52 8.27 11.47
N ASN A 57 7.53 9.55 11.17
CA ASN A 57 6.72 10.50 11.93
C ASN A 57 5.23 10.26 11.71
N LYS A 58 4.82 9.97 10.49
CA LYS A 58 3.41 9.80 10.16
C LYS A 58 2.88 8.42 10.53
N SER A 59 3.71 7.39 10.46
CA SER A 59 3.27 6.02 10.69
C SER A 59 3.60 5.52 12.08
N SER A 60 4.45 6.23 12.82
CA SER A 60 5.00 5.79 14.10
C SER A 60 5.83 4.51 13.94
N ALA A 61 6.42 4.32 12.77
CA ALA A 61 7.27 3.15 12.51
C ALA A 61 8.48 3.16 13.45
N GLU A 62 8.78 2.00 13.99
CA GLU A 62 9.93 1.84 14.86
C GLU A 62 11.23 1.88 14.07
N ASN A 63 11.26 1.16 12.97
CA ASN A 63 12.40 1.10 12.08
C ASN A 63 11.96 0.93 10.64
N VAL A 64 12.83 1.38 9.73
CA VAL A 64 12.65 1.16 8.30
C VAL A 64 13.93 0.52 7.78
N TYR A 65 13.81 -0.50 6.97
CA TYR A 65 14.94 -1.22 6.41
C TYR A 65 14.91 -1.15 4.88
N LYS A 66 16.09 -1.12 4.29
CA LYS A 66 16.23 -1.15 2.84
C LYS A 66 15.93 -2.56 2.33
N ALA A 67 15.80 -2.67 1.01
CA ALA A 67 15.51 -3.97 0.38
C ALA A 67 16.59 -5.02 0.69
N ASP A 68 17.82 -4.60 0.93
CA ASP A 68 18.91 -5.52 1.27
C ASP A 68 18.96 -5.88 2.76
N GLY A 69 18.02 -5.36 3.55
CA GLY A 69 17.92 -5.67 4.97
C GLY A 69 18.67 -4.72 5.89
N THR A 70 19.40 -3.75 5.34
CA THR A 70 20.13 -2.80 6.19
C THR A 70 19.19 -1.70 6.67
N LEU A 71 19.52 -1.12 7.82
CA LEU A 71 18.69 -0.07 8.42
C LEU A 71 18.73 1.20 7.55
N ALA A 72 17.56 1.71 7.23
CA ALA A 72 17.44 2.97 6.47
C ALA A 72 17.30 4.11 7.47
N LYS A 73 18.33 4.93 7.60
CA LYS A 73 18.35 6.02 8.57
C LYS A 73 17.86 7.33 7.97
N SER A 74 17.95 7.47 6.67
CA SER A 74 17.57 8.73 6.00
C SER A 74 17.35 8.47 4.51
N GLY A 75 16.94 9.50 3.80
CA GLY A 75 16.73 9.42 2.36
C GLY A 75 15.30 9.11 2.02
N LYS A 76 15.05 8.95 0.74
CA LYS A 76 13.70 8.66 0.22
C LYS A 76 13.32 7.22 0.43
N LEU A 77 12.04 7.00 0.61
CA LEU A 77 11.49 5.65 0.61
C LEU A 77 11.51 5.09 -0.81
N LYS A 78 11.59 3.77 -0.89
CA LYS A 78 11.54 3.05 -2.16
C LYS A 78 10.64 1.84 -1.99
N THR A 79 9.99 1.46 -3.07
CA THR A 79 9.22 0.23 -3.06
C THR A 79 10.16 -0.95 -2.80
N GLY A 80 9.76 -1.82 -1.89
CA GLY A 80 10.60 -2.94 -1.48
C GLY A 80 11.30 -2.74 -0.15
N PHE A 81 11.34 -1.52 0.37
CA PHE A 81 11.79 -1.29 1.75
C PHE A 81 10.79 -1.94 2.69
N THR A 82 11.17 -2.16 3.94
CA THR A 82 10.26 -2.69 4.94
C THR A 82 10.22 -1.77 6.15
N ALA A 83 9.10 -1.81 6.86
CA ALA A 83 8.91 -1.00 8.04
C ALA A 83 8.37 -1.86 9.17
N VAL A 84 8.81 -1.59 10.39
CA VAL A 84 8.27 -2.24 11.57
C VAL A 84 7.36 -1.24 12.26
N ILE A 85 6.08 -1.58 12.36
CA ILE A 85 5.05 -0.74 12.98
C ILE A 85 4.26 -1.63 13.95
N ASP A 86 4.21 -1.23 15.22
CA ASP A 86 3.53 -2.01 16.25
C ASP A 86 4.01 -3.46 16.26
N SER A 87 5.32 -3.64 16.14
CA SER A 87 6.01 -4.94 16.16
C SER A 87 5.68 -5.85 14.98
N LYS A 88 5.02 -5.32 13.95
CA LYS A 88 4.75 -6.06 12.71
C LYS A 88 5.55 -5.47 11.58
N THR A 89 5.98 -6.33 10.66
CA THR A 89 6.76 -5.92 9.51
C THR A 89 5.86 -5.78 8.29
N TYR A 90 5.98 -4.64 7.61
CA TYR A 90 5.23 -4.35 6.39
C TYR A 90 6.21 -4.03 5.27
N VAL A 91 5.87 -4.46 4.05
CA VAL A 91 6.67 -4.07 2.88
C VAL A 91 6.10 -2.75 2.36
N ILE A 92 6.98 -1.83 2.03
CA ILE A 92 6.60 -0.48 1.60
C ILE A 92 6.38 -0.46 0.08
N ALA A 93 5.28 0.13 -0.34
CA ALA A 93 4.98 0.37 -1.75
C ALA A 93 4.82 1.87 -1.95
N VAL A 94 5.71 2.46 -2.74
CA VAL A 94 5.67 3.89 -3.08
C VAL A 94 4.93 4.05 -4.40
N CYS A 95 3.88 4.84 -4.41
CA CYS A 95 3.02 5.00 -5.58
C CYS A 95 3.83 5.45 -6.79
N GLY A 96 3.77 4.67 -7.86
CA GLY A 96 4.47 4.96 -9.10
C GLY A 96 5.89 4.42 -9.18
N ASP A 97 6.50 4.06 -8.06
CA ASP A 97 7.85 3.52 -8.03
C ASP A 97 7.79 2.00 -8.23
N VAL A 98 7.43 1.60 -9.43
CA VAL A 98 7.21 0.20 -9.78
C VAL A 98 8.52 -0.57 -9.82
N THR A 99 9.62 0.10 -10.13
CA THR A 99 10.94 -0.53 -10.21
C THR A 99 11.62 -0.66 -8.85
N GLY A 100 11.22 0.15 -7.87
CA GLY A 100 11.85 0.12 -6.55
C GLY A 100 13.12 0.94 -6.44
N GLU A 101 13.33 1.87 -7.37
CA GLU A 101 14.55 2.70 -7.32
C GLU A 101 14.37 4.03 -6.62
N GLY A 102 13.14 4.34 -6.19
CA GLY A 102 12.86 5.53 -5.39
C GLY A 102 12.41 6.74 -6.18
N ASN A 103 12.39 6.66 -7.48
CA ASN A 103 11.93 7.75 -8.35
C ASN A 103 10.89 7.23 -9.31
N VAL A 104 9.98 8.10 -9.70
CA VAL A 104 8.99 7.76 -10.72
C VAL A 104 9.53 8.32 -12.04
N ASN A 105 9.85 7.43 -12.97
CA ASN A 105 10.45 7.84 -14.25
C ASN A 105 10.02 6.89 -15.36
N SER A 106 10.65 7.01 -16.52
CA SER A 106 10.26 6.21 -17.68
C SER A 106 10.47 4.72 -17.49
N LYS A 107 11.35 4.31 -16.58
CA LYS A 107 11.55 2.88 -16.30
C LYS A 107 10.31 2.28 -15.66
N ASP A 108 9.66 3.03 -14.79
CA ASP A 108 8.42 2.58 -14.15
C ASP A 108 7.31 2.45 -15.17
N VAL A 109 7.20 3.42 -16.07
CA VAL A 109 6.21 3.37 -17.15
C VAL A 109 6.46 2.15 -18.02
N THR A 110 7.70 1.91 -18.40
CA THR A 110 8.07 0.78 -19.25
C THR A 110 7.74 -0.55 -18.58
N LEU A 111 8.07 -0.66 -17.30
CA LEU A 111 7.80 -1.91 -16.58
C LEU A 111 6.30 -2.18 -16.48
N LEU A 112 5.52 -1.14 -16.18
CA LEU A 112 4.07 -1.30 -16.10
C LEU A 112 3.48 -1.65 -17.47
N GLN A 113 3.99 -1.04 -18.55
CA GLN A 113 3.55 -1.38 -19.89
C GLN A 113 3.80 -2.86 -20.18
N LYS A 114 4.98 -3.36 -19.80
CA LYS A 114 5.30 -4.76 -20.00
C LYS A 114 4.38 -5.68 -19.20
N TYR A 115 4.08 -5.28 -17.97
CA TYR A 115 3.16 -6.04 -17.14
C TYR A 115 1.77 -6.12 -17.79
N LEU A 116 1.28 -4.99 -18.30
CA LEU A 116 -0.05 -4.93 -18.90
C LEU A 116 -0.13 -5.71 -20.21
N CYS A 117 1.01 -5.98 -20.83
CA CYS A 117 1.09 -6.76 -22.07
C CYS A 117 1.53 -8.21 -21.81
N ASP A 118 1.51 -8.64 -20.56
CA ASP A 118 1.91 -9.99 -20.15
C ASP A 118 3.37 -10.32 -20.47
N ASN A 119 4.22 -9.28 -20.51
CA ASN A 119 5.66 -9.46 -20.77
C ASN A 119 6.51 -9.23 -19.53
N ALA A 120 5.90 -9.07 -18.37
CA ALA A 120 6.59 -8.91 -17.09
C ALA A 120 5.63 -9.28 -15.99
N GLU A 121 6.18 -9.63 -14.84
CA GLU A 121 5.37 -9.95 -13.67
C GLU A 121 5.60 -8.92 -12.58
N LEU A 122 4.52 -8.56 -11.90
CA LEU A 122 4.58 -7.69 -10.73
C LEU A 122 3.76 -8.36 -9.64
N ASP A 123 4.27 -8.35 -8.43
CA ASP A 123 3.53 -8.89 -7.29
C ASP A 123 3.85 -8.08 -6.04
N GLY A 124 3.10 -8.36 -4.98
CA GLY A 124 3.33 -7.76 -3.67
C GLY A 124 3.35 -6.24 -3.74
N ALA A 125 4.37 -5.67 -3.11
CA ALA A 125 4.51 -4.21 -3.02
C ALA A 125 4.67 -3.55 -4.39
N TYR A 126 5.32 -4.24 -5.32
CA TYR A 126 5.53 -3.66 -6.66
C TYR A 126 4.22 -3.52 -7.41
N LEU A 127 3.33 -4.50 -7.27
CA LEU A 127 2.01 -4.42 -7.87
C LEU A 127 1.19 -3.32 -7.21
N LYS A 128 1.28 -3.17 -5.88
CA LYS A 128 0.62 -2.09 -5.18
C LYS A 128 1.16 -0.72 -5.61
N ALA A 129 2.47 -0.63 -5.88
CA ALA A 129 3.07 0.60 -6.36
C ALA A 129 2.53 0.97 -7.75
N ALA A 130 2.21 -0.03 -8.56
CA ALA A 130 1.67 0.19 -9.89
C ALA A 130 0.22 0.69 -9.86
N ASP A 131 -0.49 0.44 -8.78
CA ASP A 131 -1.88 0.91 -8.59
C ASP A 131 -1.83 2.35 -8.08
N PHE A 132 -1.58 3.28 -8.99
CA PHE A 132 -1.34 4.68 -8.62
C PHE A 132 -2.60 5.39 -8.12
N ASN A 133 -3.76 5.05 -8.66
CA ASN A 133 -5.01 5.69 -8.25
C ASN A 133 -5.66 4.99 -7.05
N LEU A 134 -5.05 3.91 -6.57
CA LEU A 134 -5.49 3.19 -5.38
C LEU A 134 -6.90 2.60 -5.50
N ASP A 135 -7.27 2.16 -6.71
CA ASP A 135 -8.57 1.55 -6.93
C ASP A 135 -8.57 0.03 -6.81
N GLY A 136 -7.42 -0.55 -6.53
CA GLY A 136 -7.27 -1.99 -6.33
C GLY A 136 -6.74 -2.75 -7.53
N GLU A 137 -6.54 -2.08 -8.65
CA GLU A 137 -6.06 -2.73 -9.87
C GLU A 137 -5.00 -1.88 -10.54
N ALA A 138 -4.00 -2.53 -11.09
CA ALA A 138 -2.99 -1.85 -11.90
C ALA A 138 -3.40 -2.01 -13.36
N ASP A 139 -3.79 -0.90 -14.00
CA ASP A 139 -4.29 -0.94 -15.37
C ASP A 139 -3.83 0.29 -16.14
N ASN A 140 -4.43 0.50 -17.32
CA ASN A 140 -4.04 1.61 -18.18
C ASN A 140 -4.26 2.98 -17.56
N ARG A 141 -5.21 3.10 -16.62
CA ARG A 141 -5.45 4.37 -15.93
C ARG A 141 -4.23 4.72 -15.09
N ASP A 142 -3.66 3.74 -14.44
CA ASP A 142 -2.45 3.94 -13.65
C ASP A 142 -1.27 4.29 -14.53
N LEU A 143 -1.17 3.63 -15.67
CA LEU A 143 -0.11 3.92 -16.62
C LEU A 143 -0.11 5.38 -17.03
N VAL A 144 -1.30 5.92 -17.35
CA VAL A 144 -1.44 7.33 -17.70
C VAL A 144 -1.01 8.24 -16.55
N LEU A 145 -1.46 7.93 -15.34
CA LEU A 145 -1.14 8.74 -14.16
C LEU A 145 0.35 8.73 -13.86
N ILE A 146 0.96 7.55 -13.91
CA ILE A 146 2.38 7.41 -13.64
C ILE A 146 3.19 8.15 -14.70
N SER A 147 2.78 8.07 -15.96
CA SER A 147 3.50 8.73 -17.04
C SER A 147 3.50 10.24 -16.89
N ARG A 148 2.51 10.79 -16.19
CA ARG A 148 2.45 12.23 -15.92
C ARG A 148 3.34 12.65 -14.75
N GLN A 149 3.72 11.69 -13.91
CA GLN A 149 4.54 11.97 -12.73
C GLN A 149 6.03 11.86 -13.02
N LYS A 150 6.39 11.21 -14.12
CA LYS A 150 7.81 10.93 -14.38
C LYS A 150 8.59 12.22 -14.62
N ASN A 151 9.83 12.18 -14.26
CA ASN A 151 10.76 13.29 -14.45
C ASN A 151 11.90 12.90 -15.36
#